data_53951c222b5f0dbb517798ba2912a154
#
_entry.id   53951c222b5f0dbb517798ba2912a154
#
_cell.length_a   1.000
_cell.length_b   1.000
_cell.length_c   1.000
_cell.angle_alpha   90.00
_cell.angle_beta   90.00
_cell.angle_gamma   90.00
#
_symmetry.space_group_name_H-M   'P 1'
#
loop_
_entity.id
_entity.type
_entity.pdbx_description
1 polymer ?
#
loop_
_entity_poly.entity_id
_entity_poly.type
_entity_poly.pdbx_seq_one_letter_code
_entity_poly.pdbx_strand_id
1 'polypeptide(L)'
;MVPLVGEVKELKYVKDVIVKTADKLIADAGVDMKYQVGTMIEIPRAALTAGEIAKEADFFSFGTNDLTQMTFGFSRDDAAKFLTAYYDTKIYESDPFQHLDQIGVGKLVKMAAHDGRATNPNLGLGICGEHGGDPSSVEFCHNVGLDYVSCSPYRVPIARLAAAQAAIKNPRA
;
A
#
# COMPACT_ATOMS: atom_id res chain seq x y z
N MET A 1 4.56 5.69 10.08
CA MET A 1 4.41 4.49 9.24
C MET A 1 5.69 3.68 9.30
N VAL A 2 5.60 2.38 9.65
CA VAL A 2 6.75 1.48 9.80
C VAL A 2 6.92 0.70 8.49
N PRO A 3 8.08 0.76 7.82
CA PRO A 3 8.32 0.01 6.58
C PRO A 3 8.79 -1.43 6.87
N LEU A 4 8.77 -2.28 5.85
CA LEU A 4 9.38 -3.62 5.79
C LEU A 4 8.93 -4.59 6.90
N VAL A 5 7.74 -4.38 7.46
CA VAL A 5 7.17 -5.28 8.46
C VAL A 5 6.74 -6.59 7.79
N GLY A 6 7.24 -7.70 8.31
CA GLY A 6 6.86 -9.06 7.90
C GLY A 6 6.17 -9.86 9.00
N GLU A 7 6.23 -9.38 10.25
CA GLU A 7 5.69 -10.05 11.43
C GLU A 7 5.04 -9.03 12.39
N VAL A 8 3.91 -9.38 13.00
CA VAL A 8 3.21 -8.48 13.93
C VAL A 8 4.08 -8.03 15.11
N LYS A 9 4.97 -8.89 15.58
CA LYS A 9 5.87 -8.57 16.69
C LYS A 9 6.89 -7.49 16.35
N GLU A 10 7.29 -7.39 15.09
CA GLU A 10 8.17 -6.31 14.60
C GLU A 10 7.44 -4.97 14.69
N LEU A 11 6.21 -4.92 14.17
CA LEU A 11 5.38 -3.71 14.25
C LEU A 11 5.16 -3.30 15.71
N LYS A 12 4.77 -4.25 16.55
CA LYS A 12 4.52 -3.97 17.97
C LYS A 12 5.76 -3.38 18.66
N TYR A 13 6.91 -3.98 18.45
CA TYR A 13 8.15 -3.51 19.08
C TYR A 13 8.49 -2.07 18.66
N VAL A 14 8.43 -1.78 17.37
CA VAL A 14 8.72 -0.43 16.85
C VAL A 14 7.65 0.56 17.26
N LYS A 15 6.36 0.16 17.24
CA LYS A 15 5.25 1.00 17.70
C LYS A 15 5.41 1.40 19.16
N ASP A 16 5.79 0.49 20.04
CA ASP A 16 6.00 0.79 21.47
C ASP A 16 7.07 1.89 21.66
N VAL A 17 8.15 1.87 20.86
CA VAL A 17 9.18 2.92 20.86
C VAL A 17 8.64 4.25 20.33
N ILE A 18 7.90 4.21 19.22
CA ILE A 18 7.29 5.40 18.59
C ILE A 18 6.33 6.07 19.57
N VAL A 19 5.39 5.31 20.14
CA VAL A 19 4.36 5.83 21.06
C VAL A 19 5.02 6.45 22.29
N LYS A 20 5.94 5.72 22.94
CA LYS A 20 6.66 6.25 24.11
C LYS A 20 7.39 7.57 23.82
N THR A 21 7.99 7.67 22.64
CA THR A 21 8.74 8.87 22.23
C THR A 21 7.80 10.02 21.89
N ALA A 22 6.77 9.74 21.09
CA ALA A 22 5.80 10.75 20.66
C ALA A 22 5.03 11.33 21.85
N ASP A 23 4.50 10.47 22.73
CA ASP A 23 3.73 10.91 23.91
C ASP A 23 4.58 11.82 24.82
N LYS A 24 5.84 11.43 25.03
CA LYS A 24 6.75 12.27 25.82
C LYS A 24 6.98 13.63 25.16
N LEU A 25 7.26 13.67 23.87
CA LEU A 25 7.54 14.93 23.17
C LEU A 25 6.30 15.84 23.09
N ILE A 26 5.11 15.27 22.88
CA ILE A 26 3.84 15.99 22.86
C ILE A 26 3.57 16.61 24.25
N ALA A 27 3.77 15.83 25.32
CA ALA A 27 3.61 16.32 26.69
C ALA A 27 4.61 17.41 27.03
N ASP A 28 5.90 17.21 26.70
CA ASP A 28 6.96 18.20 26.93
C ASP A 28 6.73 19.53 26.18
N ALA A 29 6.13 19.43 24.98
CA ALA A 29 5.79 20.60 24.17
C ALA A 29 4.49 21.29 24.60
N GLY A 30 3.65 20.68 25.42
CA GLY A 30 2.37 21.21 25.87
C GLY A 30 1.35 21.42 24.77
N VAL A 31 1.42 20.61 23.69
CA VAL A 31 0.52 20.70 22.52
C VAL A 31 -0.51 19.58 22.54
N ASP A 32 -1.72 19.85 22.02
CA ASP A 32 -2.72 18.82 21.75
C ASP A 32 -2.51 18.31 20.33
N MET A 33 -1.81 17.18 20.18
CA MET A 33 -1.54 16.55 18.90
C MET A 33 -2.00 15.10 18.91
N LYS A 34 -2.81 14.74 17.92
CA LYS A 34 -3.20 13.33 17.65
C LYS A 34 -2.33 12.77 16.54
N TYR A 35 -1.94 11.52 16.69
CA TYR A 35 -1.17 10.81 15.67
C TYR A 35 -1.67 9.37 15.52
N GLN A 36 -1.29 8.74 14.44
CA GLN A 36 -1.57 7.34 14.15
C GLN A 36 -0.27 6.60 13.85
N VAL A 37 -0.21 5.34 14.23
CA VAL A 37 0.92 4.45 13.93
C VAL A 37 0.44 3.30 13.09
N GLY A 38 0.85 3.29 11.82
CA GLY A 38 0.53 2.21 10.89
C GLY A 38 1.78 1.64 10.24
N THR A 39 1.59 0.71 9.34
CA THR A 39 2.66 0.02 8.65
C THR A 39 2.48 0.03 7.14
N MET A 40 3.57 -0.16 6.42
CA MET A 40 3.51 -0.56 5.02
C MET A 40 3.19 -2.05 4.93
N ILE A 41 2.31 -2.41 3.99
CA ILE A 41 2.15 -3.79 3.51
C ILE A 41 2.87 -3.88 2.17
N GLU A 42 4.09 -4.31 2.22
CA GLU A 42 4.99 -4.35 1.06
C GLU A 42 5.78 -5.67 0.96
N ILE A 43 5.73 -6.48 2.02
CA ILE A 43 6.29 -7.83 2.03
C ILE A 43 5.14 -8.83 1.81
N PRO A 44 5.24 -9.79 0.89
CA PRO A 44 4.19 -10.77 0.66
C PRO A 44 3.73 -11.50 1.93
N ARG A 45 4.66 -11.83 2.85
CA ARG A 45 4.31 -12.42 4.13
C ARG A 45 3.40 -11.51 4.96
N ALA A 46 3.64 -10.19 4.96
CA ALA A 46 2.77 -9.24 5.65
C ALA A 46 1.35 -9.23 5.06
N ALA A 47 1.23 -9.30 3.73
CA ALA A 47 -0.08 -9.40 3.08
C ALA A 47 -0.83 -10.68 3.47
N LEU A 48 -0.12 -11.82 3.57
CA LEU A 48 -0.67 -13.11 3.99
C LEU A 48 -1.09 -13.17 5.46
N THR A 49 -0.50 -12.33 6.31
CA THR A 49 -0.76 -12.27 7.76
C THR A 49 -1.37 -10.93 8.20
N ALA A 50 -2.00 -10.22 7.26
CA ALA A 50 -2.49 -8.87 7.48
C ALA A 50 -3.51 -8.75 8.63
N GLY A 51 -4.35 -9.75 8.83
CA GLY A 51 -5.28 -9.79 9.97
C GLY A 51 -4.56 -9.75 11.31
N GLU A 52 -3.42 -10.43 11.47
CA GLU A 52 -2.63 -10.35 12.71
C GLU A 52 -1.97 -8.97 12.87
N ILE A 53 -1.42 -8.43 11.78
CA ILE A 53 -0.76 -7.11 11.78
C ILE A 53 -1.77 -5.99 12.09
N ALA A 54 -3.01 -6.12 11.62
CA ALA A 54 -4.08 -5.15 11.85
C ALA A 54 -4.47 -4.98 13.33
N LYS A 55 -4.13 -5.93 14.20
CA LYS A 55 -4.33 -5.79 15.64
C LYS A 55 -3.48 -4.67 16.26
N GLU A 56 -2.36 -4.36 15.63
CA GLU A 56 -1.41 -3.35 16.09
C GLU A 56 -1.37 -2.08 15.23
N ALA A 57 -1.99 -2.06 14.06
CA ALA A 57 -1.94 -0.96 13.12
C ALA A 57 -3.19 -0.09 13.15
N ASP A 58 -3.01 1.23 13.08
CA ASP A 58 -4.10 2.18 12.85
C ASP A 58 -4.42 2.28 11.34
N PHE A 59 -3.46 2.01 10.49
CA PHE A 59 -3.63 2.02 9.04
C PHE A 59 -2.61 1.12 8.33
N PHE A 60 -2.96 0.69 7.11
CA PHE A 60 -2.05 0.08 6.15
C PHE A 60 -1.79 1.02 4.98
N SER A 61 -0.54 1.08 4.53
CA SER A 61 -0.15 1.69 3.27
C SER A 61 0.50 0.62 2.39
N PHE A 62 -0.14 0.26 1.28
CA PHE A 62 0.41 -0.74 0.38
C PHE A 62 1.62 -0.16 -0.36
N GLY A 63 2.83 -0.66 -0.04
CA GLY A 63 4.09 -0.33 -0.71
C GLY A 63 4.26 -1.17 -1.96
N THR A 64 3.59 -0.78 -3.03
CA THR A 64 3.44 -1.65 -4.20
C THR A 64 4.71 -1.82 -5.02
N ASN A 65 5.71 -0.96 -4.89
CA ASN A 65 7.01 -1.19 -5.53
C ASN A 65 7.70 -2.44 -4.96
N ASP A 66 7.85 -2.49 -3.63
CA ASP A 66 8.50 -3.62 -2.96
C ASP A 66 7.63 -4.88 -3.02
N LEU A 67 6.31 -4.72 -2.86
CA LEU A 67 5.38 -5.85 -3.00
C LEU A 67 5.47 -6.48 -4.41
N THR A 68 5.61 -5.66 -5.45
CA THR A 68 5.83 -6.12 -6.83
C THR A 68 7.16 -6.85 -6.96
N GLN A 69 8.27 -6.25 -6.50
CA GLN A 69 9.59 -6.90 -6.55
C GLN A 69 9.58 -8.29 -5.93
N MET A 70 9.03 -8.39 -4.72
CA MET A 70 9.05 -9.65 -3.96
C MET A 70 8.06 -10.67 -4.49
N THR A 71 6.95 -10.22 -5.10
CA THR A 71 5.95 -11.13 -5.69
C THR A 71 6.44 -11.71 -7.01
N PHE A 72 7.06 -10.88 -7.86
CA PHE A 72 7.66 -11.33 -9.11
C PHE A 72 9.03 -12.01 -8.93
N GLY A 73 9.72 -11.75 -7.80
CA GLY A 73 11.02 -12.33 -7.51
C GLY A 73 12.19 -11.71 -8.28
N PHE A 74 12.07 -10.43 -8.68
CA PHE A 74 13.17 -9.71 -9.32
C PHE A 74 13.28 -8.27 -8.80
N SER A 75 14.52 -7.74 -8.81
CA SER A 75 14.80 -6.37 -8.42
C SER A 75 14.32 -5.37 -9.47
N ARG A 76 13.72 -4.26 -9.02
CA ARG A 76 13.37 -3.12 -9.87
C ARG A 76 14.57 -2.57 -10.62
N ASP A 77 15.72 -2.51 -9.97
CA ASP A 77 16.96 -1.95 -10.55
C ASP A 77 17.56 -2.87 -11.62
N ASP A 78 17.33 -4.17 -11.52
CA ASP A 78 17.84 -5.16 -12.47
C ASP A 78 16.85 -5.52 -13.58
N ALA A 79 15.57 -5.24 -13.38
CA ALA A 79 14.49 -5.66 -14.29
C ALA A 79 14.67 -5.15 -15.73
N ALA A 80 15.20 -3.94 -15.90
CA ALA A 80 15.44 -3.37 -17.23
C ALA A 80 16.34 -4.25 -18.12
N LYS A 81 17.17 -5.10 -17.53
CA LYS A 81 18.09 -5.98 -18.28
C LYS A 81 17.38 -7.06 -19.10
N PHE A 82 16.17 -7.46 -18.69
CA PHE A 82 15.43 -8.54 -19.36
C PHE A 82 13.98 -8.17 -19.73
N LEU A 83 13.37 -7.18 -19.10
CA LEU A 83 11.97 -6.81 -19.34
C LEU A 83 11.71 -6.38 -20.79
N THR A 84 12.69 -5.76 -21.46
CA THR A 84 12.57 -5.41 -22.89
C THR A 84 12.26 -6.65 -23.72
N ALA A 85 12.98 -7.76 -23.50
CA ALA A 85 12.70 -9.02 -24.23
C ALA A 85 11.34 -9.61 -23.88
N TYR A 86 10.84 -9.41 -22.66
CA TYR A 86 9.51 -9.83 -22.24
C TYR A 86 8.40 -9.04 -22.94
N TYR A 87 8.61 -7.74 -23.17
CA TYR A 87 7.67 -6.90 -23.91
C TYR A 87 7.66 -7.25 -25.41
N ASP A 88 8.84 -7.44 -26.01
CA ASP A 88 9.01 -7.80 -27.42
C ASP A 88 8.33 -9.14 -27.75
N THR A 89 8.40 -10.08 -26.82
CA THR A 89 7.78 -11.42 -26.94
C THR A 89 6.35 -11.48 -26.38
N LYS A 90 5.82 -10.36 -25.89
CA LYS A 90 4.47 -10.26 -25.30
C LYS A 90 4.23 -11.21 -24.12
N ILE A 91 5.27 -11.54 -23.36
CA ILE A 91 5.13 -12.25 -22.07
C ILE A 91 4.51 -11.31 -21.04
N TYR A 92 4.94 -10.05 -21.01
CA TYR A 92 4.28 -8.97 -20.27
C TYR A 92 3.75 -7.93 -21.24
N GLU A 93 2.54 -7.44 -20.98
CA GLU A 93 1.92 -6.38 -21.78
C GLU A 93 2.45 -4.99 -21.41
N SER A 94 2.87 -4.81 -20.14
CA SER A 94 3.37 -3.54 -19.61
C SER A 94 4.32 -3.78 -18.44
N ASP A 95 5.02 -2.72 -18.06
CA ASP A 95 5.91 -2.69 -16.90
C ASP A 95 5.09 -2.83 -15.60
N PRO A 96 5.30 -3.90 -14.80
CA PRO A 96 4.58 -4.12 -13.56
C PRO A 96 4.92 -3.08 -12.47
N PHE A 97 5.96 -2.27 -12.64
CA PHE A 97 6.27 -1.14 -11.76
C PHE A 97 5.53 0.14 -12.15
N GLN A 98 5.06 0.26 -13.38
CA GLN A 98 4.27 1.40 -13.84
C GLN A 98 2.77 1.16 -13.70
N HIS A 99 2.33 -0.04 -14.03
CA HIS A 99 0.93 -0.48 -13.93
C HIS A 99 0.84 -1.65 -12.98
N LEU A 100 -0.01 -1.53 -11.96
CA LEU A 100 -0.17 -2.56 -10.94
C LEU A 100 -0.59 -3.89 -11.58
N ASP A 101 0.16 -4.95 -11.32
CA ASP A 101 -0.28 -6.30 -11.58
C ASP A 101 -1.50 -6.63 -10.71
N GLN A 102 -2.68 -6.59 -11.33
CA GLN A 102 -3.94 -6.80 -10.61
C GLN A 102 -4.24 -8.27 -10.33
N ILE A 103 -3.47 -9.21 -10.95
CA ILE A 103 -3.66 -10.66 -10.83
C ILE A 103 -2.90 -11.20 -9.62
N GLY A 104 -1.59 -11.02 -9.58
CA GLY A 104 -0.71 -11.50 -8.51
C GLY A 104 -0.65 -10.52 -7.34
N VAL A 105 0.00 -9.37 -7.56
CA VAL A 105 0.16 -8.33 -6.54
C VAL A 105 -1.19 -7.80 -6.06
N GLY A 106 -2.13 -7.56 -6.98
CA GLY A 106 -3.47 -7.11 -6.65
C GLY A 106 -4.26 -8.12 -5.82
N LYS A 107 -4.02 -9.42 -5.97
CA LYS A 107 -4.62 -10.44 -5.12
C LYS A 107 -4.13 -10.32 -3.68
N LEU A 108 -2.83 -10.08 -3.47
CA LEU A 108 -2.26 -9.84 -2.14
C LEU A 108 -2.85 -8.58 -1.50
N VAL A 109 -2.98 -7.49 -2.28
CA VAL A 109 -3.61 -6.25 -1.80
C VAL A 109 -5.06 -6.47 -1.38
N LYS A 110 -5.87 -7.15 -2.21
CA LYS A 110 -7.28 -7.45 -1.89
C LYS A 110 -7.41 -8.27 -0.62
N MET A 111 -6.60 -9.33 -0.49
CA MET A 111 -6.61 -10.21 0.67
C MET A 111 -6.21 -9.44 1.93
N ALA A 112 -5.13 -8.68 1.89
CA ALA A 112 -4.68 -7.91 3.04
C ALA A 112 -5.67 -6.81 3.46
N ALA A 113 -6.31 -6.14 2.50
CA ALA A 113 -7.36 -5.17 2.77
C ALA A 113 -8.58 -5.81 3.45
N HIS A 114 -9.03 -6.95 2.92
CA HIS A 114 -10.15 -7.71 3.49
C HIS A 114 -9.85 -8.20 4.91
N ASP A 115 -8.73 -8.90 5.10
CA ASP A 115 -8.38 -9.52 6.39
C ASP A 115 -8.04 -8.46 7.44
N GLY A 116 -7.39 -7.36 7.02
CA GLY A 116 -7.12 -6.22 7.88
C GLY A 116 -8.40 -5.60 8.43
N ARG A 117 -9.39 -5.29 7.57
CA ARG A 117 -10.68 -4.74 7.99
C ARG A 117 -11.58 -5.72 8.68
N ALA A 118 -11.49 -7.01 8.42
CA ALA A 118 -12.17 -8.03 9.20
C ALA A 118 -11.71 -8.05 10.66
N THR A 119 -10.44 -7.73 10.92
CA THR A 119 -9.85 -7.65 12.26
C THR A 119 -10.06 -6.27 12.89
N ASN A 120 -9.82 -5.20 12.13
CA ASN A 120 -9.99 -3.80 12.57
C ASN A 120 -10.91 -3.07 11.57
N PRO A 121 -12.20 -2.95 11.83
CA PRO A 121 -13.15 -2.26 10.93
C PRO A 121 -12.80 -0.79 10.65
N ASN A 122 -12.06 -0.15 11.54
CA ASN A 122 -11.64 1.25 11.41
C ASN A 122 -10.25 1.40 10.78
N LEU A 123 -9.64 0.31 10.29
CA LEU A 123 -8.33 0.33 9.68
C LEU A 123 -8.31 1.25 8.44
N GLY A 124 -7.48 2.30 8.48
CA GLY A 124 -7.22 3.12 7.30
C GLY A 124 -6.46 2.33 6.24
N LEU A 125 -6.85 2.43 4.98
CA LEU A 125 -6.20 1.72 3.87
C LEU A 125 -5.79 2.69 2.78
N GLY A 126 -4.53 2.67 2.41
CA GLY A 126 -4.00 3.50 1.32
C GLY A 126 -2.94 2.78 0.51
N ILE A 127 -2.54 3.40 -0.59
CA ILE A 127 -1.47 2.93 -1.44
C ILE A 127 -0.41 4.01 -1.58
N CYS A 128 0.85 3.60 -1.62
CA CYS A 128 1.98 4.46 -1.97
C CYS A 128 2.83 3.78 -3.05
N GLY A 129 3.69 4.55 -3.68
CA GLY A 129 4.51 4.10 -4.80
C GLY A 129 4.01 4.63 -6.14
N GLU A 130 4.64 4.18 -7.22
CA GLU A 130 4.37 4.68 -8.57
C GLU A 130 2.92 4.44 -9.03
N HIS A 131 2.33 3.34 -8.58
CA HIS A 131 0.98 2.93 -8.95
C HIS A 131 -0.12 3.90 -8.49
N GLY A 132 0.12 4.69 -7.43
CA GLY A 132 -0.84 5.69 -6.95
C GLY A 132 -1.15 6.82 -7.95
N GLY A 133 -0.32 6.98 -8.97
CA GLY A 133 -0.52 7.95 -10.06
C GLY A 133 -0.99 7.35 -11.37
N ASP A 134 -1.15 6.03 -11.46
CA ASP A 134 -1.61 5.33 -12.64
C ASP A 134 -3.14 5.16 -12.63
N PRO A 135 -3.87 5.60 -13.68
CA PRO A 135 -5.33 5.54 -13.71
C PRO A 135 -5.93 4.15 -13.48
N SER A 136 -5.35 3.11 -14.07
CA SER A 136 -5.85 1.73 -13.93
C SER A 136 -5.66 1.21 -12.51
N SER A 137 -4.55 1.55 -11.89
CA SER A 137 -4.24 1.23 -10.50
C SER A 137 -5.13 1.99 -9.52
N VAL A 138 -5.44 3.27 -9.81
CA VAL A 138 -6.39 4.06 -9.01
C VAL A 138 -7.80 3.46 -9.06
N GLU A 139 -8.29 3.06 -10.26
CA GLU A 139 -9.57 2.36 -10.39
C GLU A 139 -9.57 1.05 -9.60
N PHE A 140 -8.49 0.28 -9.65
CA PHE A 140 -8.33 -0.92 -8.83
C PHE A 140 -8.40 -0.62 -7.34
N CYS A 141 -7.69 0.41 -6.85
CA CYS A 141 -7.72 0.83 -5.44
C CYS A 141 -9.14 1.21 -5.00
N HIS A 142 -9.88 1.93 -5.85
CA HIS A 142 -11.28 2.24 -5.61
C HIS A 142 -12.11 0.97 -5.44
N ASN A 143 -11.99 0.00 -6.35
CA ASN A 143 -12.76 -1.25 -6.32
C ASN A 143 -12.41 -2.15 -5.13
N VAL A 144 -11.18 -2.09 -4.63
CA VAL A 144 -10.76 -2.80 -3.41
C VAL A 144 -11.28 -2.13 -2.14
N GLY A 145 -11.65 -0.87 -2.22
CA GLY A 145 -12.15 -0.12 -1.07
C GLY A 145 -11.04 0.61 -0.29
N LEU A 146 -9.94 0.99 -0.93
CA LEU A 146 -8.93 1.82 -0.27
C LEU A 146 -9.46 3.25 -0.06
N ASP A 147 -9.00 3.90 1.01
CA ASP A 147 -9.46 5.23 1.42
C ASP A 147 -8.73 6.34 0.66
N TYR A 148 -7.45 6.11 0.34
CA TYR A 148 -6.63 7.11 -0.35
C TYR A 148 -5.58 6.48 -1.27
N VAL A 149 -5.12 7.28 -2.22
CA VAL A 149 -3.91 7.01 -3.01
C VAL A 149 -2.89 8.13 -2.78
N SER A 150 -1.62 7.77 -2.69
CA SER A 150 -0.51 8.70 -2.63
C SER A 150 0.27 8.66 -3.95
N CYS A 151 0.56 9.81 -4.52
CA CYS A 151 1.31 9.91 -5.77
C CYS A 151 2.19 11.17 -5.79
N SER A 152 3.09 11.25 -6.76
CA SER A 152 3.88 12.47 -6.96
C SER A 152 2.99 13.68 -7.26
N PRO A 153 3.40 14.91 -6.88
CA PRO A 153 2.60 16.12 -7.08
C PRO A 153 2.10 16.31 -8.52
N TYR A 154 2.93 15.99 -9.50
CA TYR A 154 2.60 16.12 -10.93
C TYR A 154 1.50 15.15 -11.40
N ARG A 155 1.28 14.05 -10.68
CA ARG A 155 0.25 13.04 -11.00
C ARG A 155 -1.06 13.27 -10.27
N VAL A 156 -1.13 14.20 -9.32
CA VAL A 156 -2.35 14.48 -8.54
C VAL A 156 -3.57 14.80 -9.42
N PRO A 157 -3.49 15.65 -10.47
CA PRO A 157 -4.64 15.90 -11.32
C PRO A 157 -5.16 14.64 -12.03
N ILE A 158 -4.26 13.79 -12.51
CA ILE A 158 -4.58 12.53 -13.17
C ILE A 158 -5.23 11.56 -12.18
N ALA A 159 -4.64 11.39 -11.00
CA ALA A 159 -5.15 10.51 -9.95
C ALA A 159 -6.56 10.94 -9.49
N ARG A 160 -6.80 12.24 -9.31
CA ARG A 160 -8.12 12.76 -8.96
C ARG A 160 -9.16 12.49 -10.03
N LEU A 161 -8.81 12.70 -11.30
CA LEU A 161 -9.70 12.40 -12.42
C LEU A 161 -10.03 10.90 -12.48
N ALA A 162 -9.02 10.04 -12.37
CA ALA A 162 -9.21 8.59 -12.37
C ALA A 162 -10.09 8.13 -11.19
N ALA A 163 -9.89 8.68 -9.99
CA ALA A 163 -10.71 8.39 -8.83
C ALA A 163 -12.17 8.82 -9.02
N ALA A 164 -12.41 10.01 -9.61
CA ALA A 164 -13.75 10.47 -9.92
C ALA A 164 -14.44 9.57 -10.96
N GLN A 165 -13.74 9.18 -12.01
CA GLN A 165 -14.26 8.25 -13.02
C GLN A 165 -14.58 6.87 -12.42
N ALA A 166 -13.70 6.35 -11.55
CA ALA A 166 -13.94 5.09 -10.85
C ALA A 166 -15.19 5.16 -9.95
N ALA A 167 -15.36 6.28 -9.23
CA ALA A 167 -16.52 6.50 -8.35
C ALA A 167 -17.84 6.60 -9.14
N ILE A 168 -17.84 7.20 -10.33
CA ILE A 168 -19.02 7.26 -11.20
C ILE A 168 -19.33 5.86 -11.78
N LYS A 169 -18.32 5.13 -12.21
CA LYS A 169 -18.46 3.81 -12.83
C LYS A 169 -18.91 2.74 -11.84
N ASN A 170 -18.36 2.78 -10.62
CA ASN A 170 -18.63 1.85 -9.55
C ASN A 170 -18.87 2.62 -8.24
N PRO A 171 -20.09 3.19 -8.03
CA PRO A 171 -20.39 3.92 -6.81
C PRO A 171 -20.21 3.03 -5.57
N ARG A 172 -19.57 3.56 -4.53
CA ARG A 172 -19.53 2.91 -3.21
C ARG A 172 -20.81 3.24 -2.44
N ALA A 173 -21.35 2.27 -1.73
CA ALA A 173 -22.49 2.44 -0.82
C ALA A 173 -22.08 3.27 0.39
#